data_fe77039dd0b5d67a923be5359d9a7d65
#
_entry.id   fe77039dd0b5d67a923be5359d9a7d65
#
_cell.length_a   1.000
_cell.length_b   1.000
_cell.length_c   1.000
_cell.angle_alpha   90.00
_cell.angle_beta   90.00
_cell.angle_gamma   90.00
#
_symmetry.space_group_name_H-M   'P 1'
#
loop_
_entity.id
_entity.type
_entity.pdbx_description
1 polymer ?
#
loop_
_entity_poly.entity_id
_entity_poly.type
_entity_poly.pdbx_seq_one_letter_code
_entity_poly.pdbx_strand_id
1 'polypeptide(L)'
;MNNDVLTILKDDPNVLYIYNRGSIIYRSNTEDSDIDFLVVVNDDFKVPKQFRRNKYPHHFNRKIKYNLRHEDCDFIFFTIDEWFARVMNNDLYAWECACLNKKFIHKEHVKLLLSTDLVQLRKNFDNKYYEYTGKAKRAFDNDHLDTAVKILWYVIKDAFFTSQIMINHKIVCYTAATAYIDRLKECEGDELFKVFDEIIEEPYTEIKKLTDGMLKLTLERKYANI
;
A
#
# COMPACT_ATOMS: atom_id res chain seq x y z
N MET A 1 23.04 8.79 -5.16
CA MET A 1 21.64 8.91 -5.56
C MET A 1 21.57 9.94 -6.67
N ASN A 2 21.34 9.53 -7.91
CA ASN A 2 21.31 10.46 -9.02
C ASN A 2 20.03 11.33 -8.92
N ASN A 3 20.22 12.56 -8.48
CA ASN A 3 19.15 13.54 -8.28
C ASN A 3 18.41 13.92 -9.58
N ASP A 4 18.90 13.50 -10.75
CA ASP A 4 18.48 14.03 -12.03
C ASP A 4 17.03 13.68 -12.39
N VAL A 5 16.62 12.41 -12.27
CA VAL A 5 15.25 12.00 -12.65
C VAL A 5 14.21 12.53 -11.67
N LEU A 6 14.49 12.48 -10.38
CA LEU A 6 13.58 13.03 -9.38
C LEU A 6 13.42 14.55 -9.53
N THR A 7 14.51 15.26 -9.88
CA THR A 7 14.48 16.69 -10.20
C THR A 7 13.64 16.96 -11.44
N ILE A 8 13.84 16.19 -12.53
CA ILE A 8 13.04 16.31 -13.76
C ILE A 8 11.55 16.12 -13.45
N LEU A 9 11.19 15.12 -12.64
CA LEU A 9 9.80 14.88 -12.26
C LEU A 9 9.23 16.00 -11.36
N LYS A 10 10.04 16.55 -10.45
CA LYS A 10 9.61 17.66 -9.58
C LYS A 10 9.32 18.94 -10.39
N ASP A 11 10.13 19.20 -11.40
CA ASP A 11 10.03 20.39 -12.23
C ASP A 11 8.97 20.30 -13.34
N ASP A 12 8.52 19.08 -13.66
CA ASP A 12 7.46 18.87 -14.66
C ASP A 12 6.10 19.35 -14.12
N PRO A 13 5.43 20.34 -14.75
CA PRO A 13 4.12 20.83 -14.31
C PRO A 13 3.01 19.77 -14.40
N ASN A 14 3.21 18.73 -15.20
CA ASN A 14 2.25 17.65 -15.37
C ASN A 14 2.39 16.56 -14.30
N VAL A 15 3.39 16.62 -13.44
CA VAL A 15 3.53 15.80 -12.26
C VAL A 15 2.91 16.50 -11.07
N LEU A 16 1.91 15.91 -10.45
CA LEU A 16 1.12 16.53 -9.37
C LEU A 16 1.60 16.09 -7.98
N TYR A 17 1.95 14.81 -7.84
CA TYR A 17 2.42 14.26 -6.57
C TYR A 17 3.59 13.32 -6.78
N ILE A 18 4.52 13.32 -5.82
CA ILE A 18 5.63 12.35 -5.75
C ILE A 18 5.82 11.97 -4.28
N TYR A 19 5.63 10.71 -3.98
CA TYR A 19 5.78 10.12 -2.66
C TYR A 19 6.81 9.00 -2.66
N ASN A 20 7.65 8.91 -1.63
CA ASN A 20 8.34 7.65 -1.35
C ASN A 20 7.33 6.59 -0.89
N ARG A 21 7.68 5.33 -1.12
CA ARG A 21 6.93 4.18 -0.62
C ARG A 21 7.86 2.98 -0.41
N GLY A 22 7.26 1.81 -0.14
CA GLY A 22 8.02 0.56 -0.03
C GLY A 22 8.88 0.47 1.22
N SER A 23 9.93 -0.34 1.13
CA SER A 23 10.78 -0.75 2.25
C SER A 23 11.38 0.40 3.04
N ILE A 24 11.72 1.52 2.39
CA ILE A 24 12.29 2.70 3.04
C ILE A 24 11.33 3.34 4.05
N ILE A 25 10.03 3.32 3.79
CA ILE A 25 9.00 3.87 4.69
C ILE A 25 8.81 2.94 5.89
N TYR A 26 8.84 1.65 5.65
CA TYR A 26 8.62 0.62 6.66
C TYR A 26 9.88 0.25 7.45
N ARG A 27 11.04 0.80 7.06
CA ARG A 27 12.37 0.45 7.62
C ARG A 27 12.69 -1.05 7.49
N SER A 28 12.23 -1.67 6.42
CA SER A 28 12.51 -3.07 6.06
C SER A 28 13.49 -3.17 4.89
N ASN A 29 14.13 -2.05 4.52
CA ASN A 29 15.10 -2.00 3.44
C ASN A 29 16.46 -2.58 3.88
N THR A 30 17.11 -3.25 2.94
CA THR A 30 18.51 -3.68 2.98
C THR A 30 19.36 -2.75 2.11
N GLU A 31 20.69 -2.95 2.10
CA GLU A 31 21.60 -2.16 1.24
C GLU A 31 21.26 -2.30 -0.25
N ASP A 32 20.73 -3.46 -0.66
CA ASP A 32 20.36 -3.76 -2.05
C ASP A 32 18.90 -3.43 -2.39
N SER A 33 18.15 -2.80 -1.46
CA SER A 33 16.75 -2.49 -1.70
C SER A 33 16.59 -1.32 -2.66
N ASP A 34 15.76 -1.51 -3.69
CA ASP A 34 15.31 -0.43 -4.58
C ASP A 34 14.56 0.67 -3.81
N ILE A 35 14.62 1.90 -4.31
CA ILE A 35 13.82 3.00 -3.78
C ILE A 35 12.54 3.10 -4.59
N ASP A 36 11.43 2.90 -3.92
CA ASP A 36 10.10 2.97 -4.54
C ASP A 36 9.51 4.37 -4.48
N PHE A 37 8.95 4.82 -5.61
CA PHE A 37 8.19 6.06 -5.70
C PHE A 37 6.78 5.81 -6.24
N LEU A 38 5.83 6.59 -5.72
CA LEU A 38 4.51 6.76 -6.31
C LEU A 38 4.44 8.15 -6.91
N VAL A 39 4.07 8.23 -8.17
CA VAL A 39 3.96 9.48 -8.93
C VAL A 39 2.56 9.60 -9.49
N VAL A 40 1.93 10.76 -9.29
CA VAL A 40 0.62 11.06 -9.88
C VAL A 40 0.79 12.14 -10.93
N VAL A 41 0.24 11.89 -12.10
CA VAL A 41 0.40 12.75 -13.27
C VAL A 41 -0.95 13.10 -13.90
N ASN A 42 -1.00 14.22 -14.62
CA ASN A 42 -2.14 14.53 -15.48
C ASN A 42 -1.99 13.87 -16.87
N ASP A 43 -2.98 14.06 -17.73
CA ASP A 43 -3.05 13.42 -19.05
C ASP A 43 -1.99 13.94 -20.05
N ASP A 44 -1.45 15.12 -19.82
CA ASP A 44 -0.43 15.74 -20.68
C ASP A 44 1.00 15.27 -20.36
N PHE A 45 1.17 14.49 -19.30
CA PHE A 45 2.47 13.98 -18.89
C PHE A 45 3.09 13.07 -19.95
N LYS A 46 4.35 13.32 -20.25
CA LYS A 46 5.17 12.49 -21.15
C LYS A 46 6.30 11.86 -20.37
N VAL A 47 6.35 10.52 -20.41
CA VAL A 47 7.42 9.77 -19.76
C VAL A 47 8.79 10.24 -20.26
N PRO A 48 9.67 10.72 -19.39
CA PRO A 48 11.03 11.11 -19.77
C PRO A 48 11.79 9.91 -20.38
N LYS A 49 12.67 10.20 -21.38
CA LYS A 49 13.40 9.16 -22.14
C LYS A 49 14.35 8.31 -21.29
N GLN A 50 14.74 8.84 -20.14
CA GLN A 50 15.64 8.17 -19.19
C GLN A 50 15.02 6.94 -18.54
N PHE A 51 13.70 6.88 -18.47
CA PHE A 51 13.01 5.73 -17.89
C PHE A 51 13.07 4.53 -18.82
N ARG A 52 13.48 3.40 -18.29
CA ARG A 52 13.40 2.10 -18.96
C ARG A 52 12.09 1.43 -18.58
N ARG A 53 11.40 0.86 -19.56
CA ARG A 53 10.26 0.00 -19.26
C ARG A 53 10.77 -1.25 -18.55
N ASN A 54 10.18 -1.61 -17.42
CA ASN A 54 10.46 -2.90 -16.80
C ASN A 54 10.20 -4.03 -17.82
N LYS A 55 11.07 -5.07 -17.81
CA LYS A 55 10.99 -6.23 -18.73
C LYS A 55 9.67 -7.02 -18.63
N TYR A 56 8.87 -6.75 -17.61
CA TYR A 56 7.55 -7.36 -17.43
C TYR A 56 6.47 -6.31 -17.64
N PRO A 57 5.97 -6.15 -18.88
CA PRO A 57 4.76 -5.40 -19.12
C PRO A 57 3.59 -6.24 -18.61
N HIS A 58 3.32 -6.20 -17.30
CA HIS A 58 2.05 -6.67 -16.81
C HIS A 58 0.98 -5.81 -17.46
N HIS A 59 0.27 -6.41 -18.42
CA HIS A 59 -0.89 -5.95 -19.14
C HIS A 59 -1.15 -4.45 -19.05
N PHE A 60 -0.62 -3.74 -20.04
CA PHE A 60 -0.90 -2.35 -20.30
C PHE A 60 -2.41 -2.14 -20.51
N ASN A 61 -3.14 -1.93 -19.47
CA ASN A 61 -4.33 -1.14 -19.58
C ASN A 61 -3.85 0.31 -19.67
N ARG A 62 -3.66 0.80 -20.91
CA ARG A 62 -2.97 2.05 -21.29
C ARG A 62 -3.49 3.32 -20.63
N LYS A 63 -4.54 3.22 -19.79
CA LYS A 63 -5.24 4.37 -19.22
C LYS A 63 -4.97 4.64 -17.74
N ILE A 64 -4.35 3.70 -16.98
CA ILE A 64 -4.51 3.75 -15.52
C ILE A 64 -3.17 3.75 -14.76
N LYS A 65 -2.19 2.91 -15.14
CA LYS A 65 -0.98 2.70 -14.34
C LYS A 65 0.18 2.19 -15.19
N TYR A 66 1.39 2.68 -14.92
CA TYR A 66 2.61 2.08 -15.47
C TYR A 66 3.74 2.08 -14.44
N ASN A 67 4.54 1.01 -14.47
CA ASN A 67 5.73 0.85 -13.67
C ASN A 67 6.93 1.11 -14.56
N LEU A 68 7.80 2.00 -14.12
CA LEU A 68 9.03 2.37 -14.82
C LEU A 68 10.19 2.26 -13.84
N ARG A 69 11.35 1.91 -14.38
CA ARG A 69 12.59 1.84 -13.61
C ARG A 69 13.61 2.83 -14.13
N HIS A 70 14.34 3.45 -13.22
CA HIS A 70 15.53 4.23 -13.51
C HIS A 70 16.58 3.97 -12.44
N GLU A 71 17.72 3.38 -12.83
CA GLU A 71 18.76 2.91 -11.90
C GLU A 71 18.17 2.01 -10.81
N ASP A 72 18.39 2.34 -9.53
CA ASP A 72 17.90 1.61 -8.36
C ASP A 72 16.55 2.16 -7.83
N CYS A 73 15.81 2.87 -8.69
CA CYS A 73 14.53 3.44 -8.33
C CYS A 73 13.40 2.84 -9.16
N ASP A 74 12.36 2.38 -8.49
CA ASP A 74 11.12 1.92 -9.09
C ASP A 74 10.02 2.99 -8.94
N PHE A 75 9.38 3.33 -10.04
CA PHE A 75 8.33 4.34 -10.09
C PHE A 75 7.01 3.73 -10.52
N ILE A 76 5.97 3.94 -9.70
CA ILE A 76 4.59 3.62 -10.05
C ILE A 76 3.88 4.91 -10.40
N PHE A 77 3.42 5.02 -11.64
CA PHE A 77 2.66 6.19 -12.10
C PHE A 77 1.17 5.88 -12.08
N PHE A 78 0.40 6.81 -11.54
CA PHE A 78 -1.06 6.84 -11.66
C PHE A 78 -1.47 8.09 -12.43
N THR A 79 -2.53 7.98 -13.24
CA THR A 79 -3.22 9.18 -13.72
C THR A 79 -3.96 9.84 -12.57
N ILE A 80 -4.29 11.12 -12.71
CA ILE A 80 -5.02 11.85 -11.69
C ILE A 80 -6.40 11.22 -11.41
N ASP A 81 -7.09 10.72 -12.43
CA ASP A 81 -8.39 10.06 -12.30
C ASP A 81 -8.29 8.77 -11.50
N GLU A 82 -7.30 7.91 -11.80
CA GLU A 82 -7.05 6.69 -11.02
C GLU A 82 -6.68 7.02 -9.58
N TRP A 83 -5.89 8.06 -9.37
CA TRP A 83 -5.52 8.48 -8.02
C TRP A 83 -6.73 8.95 -7.22
N PHE A 84 -7.59 9.79 -7.78
CA PHE A 84 -8.83 10.22 -7.12
C PHE A 84 -9.77 9.06 -6.87
N ALA A 85 -9.91 8.11 -7.80
CA ALA A 85 -10.70 6.91 -7.57
C ALA A 85 -10.20 6.13 -6.34
N ARG A 86 -8.88 6.02 -6.14
CA ARG A 86 -8.28 5.39 -4.96
C ARG A 86 -8.56 6.16 -3.68
N VAL A 87 -8.43 7.48 -3.72
CA VAL A 87 -8.75 8.37 -2.58
C VAL A 87 -10.20 8.20 -2.15
N MET A 88 -11.13 8.26 -3.11
CA MET A 88 -12.58 8.11 -2.86
C MET A 88 -12.98 6.72 -2.36
N ASN A 89 -12.25 5.69 -2.78
CA ASN A 89 -12.49 4.31 -2.37
C ASN A 89 -11.75 3.90 -1.09
N ASN A 90 -11.16 4.83 -0.35
CA ASN A 90 -10.39 4.52 0.86
C ASN A 90 -9.30 3.45 0.63
N ASP A 91 -8.61 3.52 -0.53
CA ASP A 91 -7.50 2.60 -0.84
C ASP A 91 -6.32 2.85 0.10
N LEU A 92 -5.67 1.79 0.59
CA LEU A 92 -4.55 1.89 1.52
C LEU A 92 -3.35 2.66 0.94
N TYR A 93 -3.11 2.63 -0.38
CA TYR A 93 -2.07 3.47 -1.00
C TYR A 93 -2.34 4.97 -0.79
N ALA A 94 -3.61 5.39 -0.90
CA ALA A 94 -3.97 6.79 -0.67
C ALA A 94 -3.76 7.17 0.81
N TRP A 95 -4.14 6.30 1.74
CA TRP A 95 -3.89 6.49 3.17
C TRP A 95 -2.40 6.51 3.51
N GLU A 96 -1.61 5.59 2.95
CA GLU A 96 -0.17 5.58 3.12
C GLU A 96 0.45 6.93 2.72
N CYS A 97 0.08 7.46 1.55
CA CYS A 97 0.59 8.74 1.07
C CYS A 97 0.12 9.93 1.91
N ALA A 98 -1.17 9.99 2.26
CA ALA A 98 -1.74 11.10 3.02
C ALA A 98 -1.18 11.24 4.44
N CYS A 99 -0.71 10.13 5.03
CA CYS A 99 -0.18 10.07 6.39
C CYS A 99 1.36 10.18 6.45
N LEU A 100 2.06 10.27 5.30
CA LEU A 100 3.53 10.31 5.25
C LEU A 100 4.11 11.51 5.99
N ASN A 101 5.27 11.29 6.60
CA ASN A 101 6.10 12.40 7.07
C ASN A 101 6.60 13.23 5.88
N LYS A 102 6.67 14.55 6.04
CA LYS A 102 7.07 15.51 4.98
C LYS A 102 8.39 15.14 4.28
N LYS A 103 9.34 14.51 4.97
CA LYS A 103 10.61 14.10 4.36
C LYS A 103 10.47 13.05 3.25
N PHE A 104 9.33 12.35 3.19
CA PHE A 104 9.01 11.34 2.19
C PHE A 104 8.06 11.85 1.10
N ILE A 105 7.68 13.13 1.17
CA ILE A 105 6.83 13.80 0.18
C ILE A 105 7.73 14.72 -0.63
N HIS A 106 7.93 14.40 -1.90
CA HIS A 106 8.81 15.17 -2.79
C HIS A 106 8.08 16.25 -3.59
N LYS A 107 6.81 16.00 -3.89
CA LYS A 107 5.90 16.94 -4.52
C LYS A 107 4.47 16.68 -4.07
N GLU A 108 3.73 17.73 -3.73
CA GLU A 108 2.32 17.64 -3.35
C GLU A 108 1.60 18.90 -3.84
N HIS A 109 0.73 18.72 -4.83
CA HIS A 109 0.00 19.85 -5.43
C HIS A 109 -1.07 20.38 -4.47
N VAL A 110 -1.82 19.47 -3.86
CA VAL A 110 -2.83 19.78 -2.83
C VAL A 110 -2.74 18.72 -1.75
N LYS A 111 -2.80 19.10 -0.48
CA LYS A 111 -2.79 18.14 0.63
C LYS A 111 -3.99 17.20 0.53
N LEU A 112 -3.73 15.89 0.56
CA LEU A 112 -4.77 14.88 0.56
C LEU A 112 -5.56 14.93 1.87
N LEU A 113 -6.87 15.07 1.75
CA LEU A 113 -7.81 14.97 2.86
C LEU A 113 -8.67 13.72 2.62
N LEU A 114 -8.47 12.71 3.47
CA LEU A 114 -9.23 11.47 3.41
C LEU A 114 -10.34 11.49 4.46
N SER A 115 -11.52 11.02 4.09
CA SER A 115 -12.57 10.70 5.06
C SER A 115 -12.59 9.20 5.30
N THR A 116 -12.68 8.80 6.58
CA THR A 116 -12.67 7.41 6.97
C THR A 116 -14.02 6.77 6.73
N ASP A 117 -14.10 5.84 5.76
CA ASP A 117 -15.22 4.92 5.60
C ASP A 117 -14.77 3.54 6.10
N LEU A 118 -15.20 3.19 7.32
CA LEU A 118 -14.78 1.95 7.98
C LEU A 118 -15.27 0.70 7.26
N VAL A 119 -16.45 0.75 6.66
CA VAL A 119 -17.02 -0.39 5.91
C VAL A 119 -16.20 -0.62 4.63
N GLN A 120 -15.91 0.46 3.90
CA GLN A 120 -15.11 0.38 2.69
C GLN A 120 -13.66 -0.02 2.99
N LEU A 121 -13.05 0.48 4.06
CA LEU A 121 -11.71 0.08 4.50
C LEU A 121 -11.65 -1.41 4.82
N ARG A 122 -12.62 -1.93 5.58
CA ARG A 122 -12.70 -3.37 5.87
C ARG A 122 -12.83 -4.18 4.59
N LYS A 123 -13.75 -3.82 3.70
CA LYS A 123 -13.94 -4.49 2.42
C LYS A 123 -12.67 -4.52 1.58
N ASN A 124 -11.94 -3.40 1.53
CA ASN A 124 -10.67 -3.32 0.81
C ASN A 124 -9.62 -4.24 1.43
N PHE A 125 -9.55 -4.27 2.76
CA PHE A 125 -8.65 -5.17 3.47
C PHE A 125 -9.03 -6.64 3.25
N ASP A 126 -10.30 -7.03 3.43
CA ASP A 126 -10.77 -8.40 3.24
C ASP A 126 -10.45 -8.91 1.82
N ASN A 127 -10.68 -8.10 0.78
CA ASN A 127 -10.35 -8.45 -0.60
C ASN A 127 -8.84 -8.71 -0.77
N LYS A 128 -7.99 -7.85 -0.22
CA LYS A 128 -6.53 -8.03 -0.27
C LYS A 128 -6.09 -9.26 0.54
N TYR A 129 -6.66 -9.46 1.71
CA TYR A 129 -6.36 -10.62 2.57
C TYR A 129 -6.57 -11.92 1.79
N TYR A 130 -7.75 -12.13 1.20
CA TYR A 130 -8.05 -13.36 0.45
C TYR A 130 -7.21 -13.48 -0.83
N GLU A 131 -7.03 -12.39 -1.58
CA GLU A 131 -6.23 -12.42 -2.80
C GLU A 131 -4.76 -12.75 -2.52
N TYR A 132 -4.17 -12.10 -1.51
CA TYR A 132 -2.74 -12.20 -1.23
C TYR A 132 -2.39 -13.49 -0.48
N THR A 133 -3.21 -13.95 0.45
CA THR A 133 -3.00 -15.27 1.06
C THR A 133 -3.07 -16.39 0.02
N GLY A 134 -4.00 -16.32 -0.93
CA GLY A 134 -4.04 -17.22 -2.07
C GLY A 134 -2.81 -17.14 -2.98
N LYS A 135 -2.25 -15.94 -3.20
CA LYS A 135 -0.99 -15.76 -3.95
C LYS A 135 0.20 -16.31 -3.18
N ALA A 136 0.27 -16.07 -1.87
CA ALA A 136 1.33 -16.57 -1.01
C ALA A 136 1.35 -18.12 -1.01
N LYS A 137 0.17 -18.73 -0.89
CA LYS A 137 0.07 -20.20 -0.97
C LYS A 137 0.59 -20.74 -2.29
N ARG A 138 0.18 -20.16 -3.43
CA ARG A 138 0.69 -20.57 -4.74
C ARG A 138 2.20 -20.37 -4.88
N ALA A 139 2.76 -19.31 -4.33
CA ALA A 139 4.21 -19.10 -4.33
C ALA A 139 4.92 -20.16 -3.50
N PHE A 140 4.39 -20.48 -2.32
CA PHE A 140 4.89 -21.51 -1.44
C PHE A 140 4.84 -22.92 -2.11
N ASP A 141 3.70 -23.28 -2.70
CA ASP A 141 3.50 -24.55 -3.40
C ASP A 141 4.44 -24.72 -4.63
N ASN A 142 5.04 -23.63 -5.12
CA ASN A 142 6.02 -23.60 -6.21
C ASN A 142 7.47 -23.36 -5.72
N ASP A 143 7.77 -23.62 -4.46
CA ASP A 143 9.10 -23.46 -3.85
C ASP A 143 9.66 -22.02 -3.87
N HIS A 144 8.78 -21.00 -3.96
CA HIS A 144 9.15 -19.59 -3.90
C HIS A 144 8.92 -19.01 -2.50
N LEU A 145 9.61 -19.55 -1.50
CA LEU A 145 9.42 -19.22 -0.08
C LEU A 145 9.57 -17.71 0.21
N ASP A 146 10.63 -17.07 -0.27
CA ASP A 146 10.86 -15.63 -0.07
C ASP A 146 9.71 -14.77 -0.60
N THR A 147 9.14 -15.18 -1.73
CA THR A 147 7.97 -14.52 -2.33
C THR A 147 6.73 -14.72 -1.46
N ALA A 148 6.51 -15.93 -0.94
CA ALA A 148 5.40 -16.22 -0.05
C ALA A 148 5.49 -15.39 1.23
N VAL A 149 6.65 -15.37 1.90
CA VAL A 149 6.94 -14.56 3.09
C VAL A 149 6.67 -13.09 2.83
N LYS A 150 7.19 -12.53 1.73
CA LYS A 150 6.98 -11.12 1.36
C LYS A 150 5.51 -10.79 1.18
N ILE A 151 4.74 -11.66 0.52
CA ILE A 151 3.30 -11.46 0.29
C ILE A 151 2.54 -11.51 1.62
N LEU A 152 2.80 -12.48 2.49
CA LEU A 152 2.16 -12.59 3.81
C LEU A 152 2.48 -11.39 4.69
N TRP A 153 3.73 -10.92 4.67
CA TRP A 153 4.09 -9.70 5.39
C TRP A 153 3.34 -8.45 4.91
N TYR A 154 3.07 -8.32 3.60
CA TYR A 154 2.21 -7.23 3.11
C TYR A 154 0.79 -7.31 3.66
N VAL A 155 0.24 -8.51 3.84
CA VAL A 155 -1.09 -8.68 4.46
C VAL A 155 -1.08 -8.25 5.92
N ILE A 156 -0.06 -8.63 6.68
CA ILE A 156 0.12 -8.21 8.07
C ILE A 156 0.23 -6.68 8.15
N LYS A 157 1.08 -6.08 7.32
CA LYS A 157 1.22 -4.62 7.24
C LYS A 157 -0.11 -3.93 6.98
N ASP A 158 -0.86 -4.42 6.00
CA ASP A 158 -2.16 -3.85 5.61
C ASP A 158 -3.20 -4.01 6.73
N ALA A 159 -3.15 -5.08 7.53
CA ALA A 159 -4.00 -5.25 8.71
C ALA A 159 -3.68 -4.18 9.79
N PHE A 160 -2.40 -4.01 10.14
CA PHE A 160 -1.98 -2.99 11.10
C PHE A 160 -2.35 -1.57 10.64
N PHE A 161 -2.19 -1.26 9.37
CA PHE A 161 -2.55 0.05 8.83
C PHE A 161 -4.06 0.26 8.86
N THR A 162 -4.83 -0.74 8.46
CA THR A 162 -6.30 -0.67 8.51
C THR A 162 -6.80 -0.45 9.93
N SER A 163 -6.29 -1.21 10.92
CA SER A 163 -6.62 -1.01 12.34
C SER A 163 -6.26 0.40 12.82
N GLN A 164 -5.04 0.89 12.53
CA GLN A 164 -4.62 2.24 12.90
C GLN A 164 -5.52 3.33 12.28
N ILE A 165 -5.89 3.20 11.01
CA ILE A 165 -6.78 4.15 10.33
C ILE A 165 -8.16 4.14 10.98
N MET A 166 -8.69 2.97 11.30
CA MET A 166 -10.01 2.83 11.94
C MET A 166 -10.05 3.46 13.33
N ILE A 167 -8.97 3.34 14.11
CA ILE A 167 -8.89 3.87 15.47
C ILE A 167 -8.50 5.36 15.48
N ASN A 168 -7.49 5.72 14.71
CA ASN A 168 -6.82 7.03 14.82
C ASN A 168 -7.12 7.97 13.66
N HIS A 169 -7.89 7.53 12.65
CA HIS A 169 -8.12 8.23 11.38
C HIS A 169 -6.82 8.60 10.64
N LYS A 170 -5.76 7.84 10.88
CA LYS A 170 -4.44 7.99 10.25
C LYS A 170 -3.55 6.78 10.52
N ILE A 171 -2.50 6.61 9.70
CA ILE A 171 -1.40 5.70 10.02
C ILE A 171 -0.44 6.42 10.95
N VAL A 172 -0.27 5.91 12.16
CA VAL A 172 0.60 6.50 13.21
C VAL A 172 1.96 5.82 13.29
N CYS A 173 2.03 4.55 12.89
CA CYS A 173 3.25 3.74 12.94
C CYS A 173 3.43 2.93 11.67
N TYR A 174 4.33 3.35 10.79
CA TYR A 174 4.66 2.65 9.53
C TYR A 174 5.48 1.38 9.74
N THR A 175 6.12 1.25 10.90
CA THR A 175 6.98 0.11 11.22
C THR A 175 6.29 -0.95 12.08
N ALA A 176 4.99 -0.84 12.33
CA ALA A 176 4.26 -1.75 13.19
C ALA A 176 4.38 -3.23 12.78
N ALA A 177 4.45 -3.50 11.48
CA ALA A 177 4.58 -4.85 10.95
C ALA A 177 6.04 -5.31 10.73
N THR A 178 7.02 -4.42 10.88
CA THR A 178 8.41 -4.71 10.48
C THR A 178 9.03 -5.86 11.29
N ALA A 179 8.74 -5.91 12.58
CA ALA A 179 9.25 -6.96 13.45
C ALA A 179 8.80 -8.38 13.07
N TYR A 180 7.72 -8.51 12.31
CA TYR A 180 7.17 -9.82 11.94
C TYR A 180 7.80 -10.41 10.68
N ILE A 181 8.53 -9.62 9.88
CA ILE A 181 9.14 -10.14 8.65
C ILE A 181 10.22 -11.19 8.96
N ASP A 182 11.03 -10.96 9.98
CA ASP A 182 12.09 -11.87 10.37
C ASP A 182 11.50 -13.14 10.99
N ARG A 183 10.46 -13.01 11.82
CA ARG A 183 9.72 -14.15 12.36
C ARG A 183 9.12 -15.04 11.26
N LEU A 184 8.61 -14.46 10.16
CA LEU A 184 8.12 -15.23 9.01
C LEU A 184 9.25 -15.89 8.23
N LYS A 185 10.44 -15.27 8.13
CA LYS A 185 11.60 -15.84 7.43
C LYS A 185 12.23 -17.02 8.15
N GLU A 186 12.07 -17.09 9.47
CA GLU A 186 12.58 -18.18 10.31
C GLU A 186 11.70 -19.43 10.24
N CYS A 187 10.49 -19.35 9.65
CA CYS A 187 9.57 -20.48 9.56
C CYS A 187 9.97 -21.45 8.46
N GLU A 188 9.86 -22.76 8.75
CA GLU A 188 10.07 -23.83 7.79
C GLU A 188 8.74 -24.51 7.43
N GLY A 189 8.57 -24.85 6.15
CA GLY A 189 7.41 -25.60 5.66
C GLY A 189 6.07 -24.95 6.06
N ASP A 190 5.12 -25.80 6.47
CA ASP A 190 3.76 -25.38 6.83
C ASP A 190 3.66 -24.50 8.10
N GLU A 191 4.75 -24.34 8.84
CA GLU A 191 4.82 -23.47 10.00
C GLU A 191 4.61 -22.00 9.61
N LEU A 192 5.05 -21.61 8.41
CA LEU A 192 4.88 -20.26 7.87
C LEU A 192 3.43 -19.76 7.97
N PHE A 193 2.47 -20.58 7.55
CA PHE A 193 1.06 -20.18 7.57
C PHE A 193 0.47 -20.18 8.98
N LYS A 194 0.91 -21.06 9.87
CA LYS A 194 0.49 -21.06 11.28
C LYS A 194 0.95 -19.77 11.98
N VAL A 195 2.22 -19.42 11.82
CA VAL A 195 2.78 -18.19 12.39
C VAL A 195 2.12 -16.96 11.78
N PHE A 196 1.83 -16.95 10.48
CA PHE A 196 1.07 -15.89 9.85
C PHE A 196 -0.32 -15.73 10.47
N ASP A 197 -1.08 -16.82 10.65
CA ASP A 197 -2.42 -16.81 11.25
C ASP A 197 -2.39 -16.28 12.68
N GLU A 198 -1.40 -16.68 13.49
CA GLU A 198 -1.21 -16.16 14.85
C GLU A 198 -0.97 -14.65 14.87
N ILE A 199 -0.13 -14.13 13.95
CA ILE A 199 0.19 -12.70 13.90
C ILE A 199 -1.01 -11.87 13.44
N ILE A 200 -1.77 -12.35 12.45
CA ILE A 200 -2.87 -11.61 11.85
C ILE A 200 -4.15 -11.62 12.70
N GLU A 201 -4.30 -12.58 13.61
CA GLU A 201 -5.53 -12.79 14.38
C GLU A 201 -5.94 -11.55 15.17
N GLU A 202 -5.01 -10.93 15.89
CA GLU A 202 -5.29 -9.76 16.73
C GLU A 202 -5.75 -8.54 15.90
N PRO A 203 -4.96 -8.02 14.93
CA PRO A 203 -5.38 -6.86 14.15
C PRO A 203 -6.63 -7.14 13.31
N TYR A 204 -6.82 -8.36 12.81
CA TYR A 204 -8.01 -8.70 12.04
C TYR A 204 -9.27 -8.78 12.92
N THR A 205 -9.16 -9.32 14.13
CA THR A 205 -10.25 -9.34 15.10
C THR A 205 -10.64 -7.92 15.50
N GLU A 206 -9.68 -7.02 15.68
CA GLU A 206 -9.93 -5.61 15.99
C GLU A 206 -10.67 -4.91 14.83
N ILE A 207 -10.24 -5.09 13.58
CA ILE A 207 -10.92 -4.58 12.38
C ILE A 207 -12.39 -5.04 12.36
N LYS A 208 -12.66 -6.32 12.64
CA LYS A 208 -14.03 -6.86 12.71
C LYS A 208 -14.85 -6.19 13.79
N LYS A 209 -14.33 -6.11 15.02
CA LYS A 209 -15.03 -5.50 16.16
C LYS A 209 -15.41 -4.04 15.90
N LEU A 210 -14.49 -3.26 15.32
CA LEU A 210 -14.73 -1.83 15.02
C LEU A 210 -15.84 -1.67 13.96
N THR A 211 -15.85 -2.49 12.92
CA THR A 211 -16.87 -2.41 11.88
C THR A 211 -18.22 -2.95 12.33
N ASP A 212 -18.26 -4.06 13.05
CA ASP A 212 -19.50 -4.67 13.55
C ASP A 212 -20.18 -3.75 14.59
N GLY A 213 -19.40 -3.09 15.45
CA GLY A 213 -19.90 -2.08 16.38
C GLY A 213 -20.54 -0.88 15.67
N MET A 214 -19.91 -0.38 14.61
CA MET A 214 -20.44 0.72 13.79
C MET A 214 -21.72 0.36 13.06
N LEU A 215 -21.79 -0.82 12.47
CA LEU A 215 -23.00 -1.33 11.79
C LEU A 215 -24.16 -1.43 12.77
N LYS A 216 -23.93 -1.93 13.99
CA LYS A 216 -24.94 -1.99 15.04
C LYS A 216 -25.47 -0.61 15.40
N LEU A 217 -24.59 0.36 15.69
CA LEU A 217 -24.97 1.73 16.00
C LEU A 217 -25.75 2.42 14.87
N THR A 218 -25.38 2.15 13.62
CA THR A 218 -26.08 2.70 12.45
C THR A 218 -27.49 2.14 12.32
N LEU A 219 -27.67 0.84 12.57
CA LEU A 219 -28.99 0.19 12.59
C LEU A 219 -29.85 0.71 13.73
N GLU A 220 -29.32 0.79 14.96
CA GLU A 220 -30.03 1.33 16.12
C GLU A 220 -30.55 2.76 15.87
N ARG A 221 -29.72 3.65 15.30
CA ARG A 221 -30.13 5.02 14.94
C ARG A 221 -31.22 5.04 13.85
N LYS A 222 -31.14 4.14 12.88
CA LYS A 222 -32.15 4.05 11.82
C LYS A 222 -33.53 3.61 12.36
N TYR A 223 -33.53 2.69 13.33
CA TYR A 223 -34.78 2.20 13.94
C TYR A 223 -35.30 3.10 15.08
N ALA A 224 -34.44 3.92 15.71
CA ALA A 224 -34.89 4.89 16.72
C ALA A 224 -35.57 6.13 16.13
N ASN A 225 -35.46 6.33 14.81
CA ASN A 225 -36.09 7.45 14.06
C ASN A 225 -37.35 7.02 13.26
N ILE A 226 -37.86 5.81 13.52
CA ILE A 226 -39.15 5.30 13.03
C ILE A 226 -40.13 5.22 14.21
#